data_623f3014783202dc37a6a2b9a3804548
#
_entry.id   623f3014783202dc37a6a2b9a3804548
#
_cell.length_a   1.000
_cell.length_b   1.000
_cell.length_c   1.000
_cell.angle_alpha   90.00
_cell.angle_beta   90.00
_cell.angle_gamma   90.00
#
_symmetry.space_group_name_H-M   'P 1'
#
loop_
_entity.id
_entity.type
_entity.pdbx_description
1 polymer ?
#
loop_
_entity_poly.entity_id
_entity_poly.type
_entity_poly.pdbx_seq_one_letter_code
_entity_poly.pdbx_strand_id
1 'polypeptide(L)'
;MSKKPVRVAVTGAAGQIGYALLFRIASGAMLGADQPVILQLLEIPDEKAQNALKGVMMELEDCAFPLLAGMQAHGDPMTAFKDTDYALLVGARPRGPGMERSDLLAANAQIFTAQGKALNAVASRNVKVL
;
A
#
# COMPACT_ATOMS: atom_id res chain seq x y z
N MET A 1 27.37 -1.01 -7.41
CA MET A 1 26.28 -0.06 -7.76
C MET A 1 24.97 -0.48 -7.13
N SER A 2 24.25 0.46 -6.57
CA SER A 2 22.92 0.18 -6.02
C SER A 2 21.92 -0.09 -7.15
N LYS A 3 21.02 -1.00 -6.92
CA LYS A 3 19.91 -1.26 -7.85
C LYS A 3 18.96 -0.06 -7.88
N LYS A 4 18.26 0.11 -8.99
CA LYS A 4 17.20 1.10 -9.10
C LYS A 4 16.09 0.75 -8.12
N PRO A 5 15.53 1.74 -7.37
CA PRO A 5 14.43 1.46 -6.45
C PRO A 5 13.20 0.88 -7.17
N VAL A 6 12.56 -0.07 -6.51
CA VAL A 6 11.30 -0.70 -6.94
C VAL A 6 10.15 -0.02 -6.19
N ARG A 7 9.09 0.28 -6.89
CA ARG A 7 7.90 0.93 -6.30
C ARG A 7 6.90 -0.11 -5.83
N VAL A 8 6.61 -0.08 -4.54
CA VAL A 8 5.70 -1.00 -3.89
C VAL A 8 4.52 -0.22 -3.31
N ALA A 9 3.33 -0.47 -3.84
CA ALA A 9 2.11 0.11 -3.31
C ALA A 9 1.46 -0.85 -2.31
N VAL A 10 0.97 -0.29 -1.20
CA VAL A 10 0.25 -1.06 -0.19
C VAL A 10 -1.04 -0.32 0.13
N THR A 11 -2.17 -0.99 -0.02
CA THR A 11 -3.48 -0.44 0.36
C THR A 11 -3.80 -0.80 1.79
N GLY A 12 -4.63 0.01 2.45
CA GLY A 12 -4.92 -0.18 3.87
C GLY A 12 -3.67 -0.06 4.73
N ALA A 13 -2.77 0.83 4.35
CA ALA A 13 -1.41 0.89 4.89
C ALA A 13 -1.35 1.23 6.39
N ALA A 14 -2.36 1.91 6.92
CA ALA A 14 -2.45 2.24 8.35
C ALA A 14 -3.17 1.18 9.17
N GLY A 15 -3.70 0.12 8.52
CA GLY A 15 -4.32 -1.00 9.22
C GLY A 15 -3.29 -1.93 9.85
N GLN A 16 -3.76 -2.86 10.68
CA GLN A 16 -2.86 -3.77 11.40
C GLN A 16 -2.00 -4.64 10.48
N ILE A 17 -2.61 -5.22 9.44
CA ILE A 17 -1.87 -6.05 8.49
C ILE A 17 -0.91 -5.19 7.67
N GLY A 18 -1.36 -4.06 7.17
CA GLY A 18 -0.51 -3.11 6.45
C GLY A 18 0.69 -2.69 7.27
N TYR A 19 0.46 -2.28 8.52
CA TYR A 19 1.51 -1.91 9.46
C TYR A 19 2.57 -3.01 9.60
N ALA A 20 2.14 -4.24 9.82
CA ALA A 20 3.07 -5.37 9.97
C ALA A 20 3.87 -5.64 8.69
N LEU A 21 3.26 -5.50 7.51
CA LEU A 21 3.92 -5.73 6.23
C LEU A 21 4.95 -4.66 5.89
N LEU A 22 4.66 -3.40 6.18
CA LEU A 22 5.50 -2.28 5.76
C LEU A 22 6.93 -2.38 6.27
N PHE A 23 7.11 -2.72 7.53
CA PHE A 23 8.44 -2.86 8.13
C PHE A 23 9.21 -4.01 7.51
N ARG A 24 8.54 -5.11 7.17
CA ARG A 24 9.16 -6.26 6.51
C ARG A 24 9.57 -5.92 5.07
N ILE A 25 8.73 -5.21 4.35
CA ILE A 25 9.05 -4.77 2.99
C ILE A 25 10.26 -3.82 3.01
N ALA A 26 10.23 -2.84 3.90
CA ALA A 26 11.29 -1.84 4.02
C ALA A 26 12.63 -2.45 4.48
N SER A 27 12.58 -3.53 5.27
CA SER A 27 13.78 -4.21 5.75
C SER A 27 14.46 -5.09 4.71
N GLY A 28 13.81 -5.37 3.59
CA GLY A 28 14.34 -6.24 2.54
C GLY A 28 13.83 -7.67 2.58
N ALA A 29 12.88 -8.00 3.48
CA ALA A 29 12.38 -9.37 3.61
C ALA A 29 11.59 -9.82 2.37
N MET A 30 10.98 -8.90 1.63
CA MET A 30 10.17 -9.24 0.45
C MET A 30 10.98 -9.32 -0.84
N LEU A 31 11.84 -8.35 -1.11
CA LEU A 31 12.51 -8.21 -2.40
C LEU A 31 14.03 -8.44 -2.33
N GLY A 32 14.56 -8.69 -1.16
CA GLY A 32 15.98 -8.99 -0.99
C GLY A 32 16.75 -7.87 -0.30
N ALA A 33 17.87 -8.24 0.29
CA ALA A 33 18.67 -7.35 1.13
C ALA A 33 19.44 -6.28 0.35
N ASP A 34 19.43 -6.33 -0.99
CA ASP A 34 20.12 -5.39 -1.86
C ASP A 34 19.17 -4.57 -2.75
N GLN A 35 17.84 -4.75 -2.58
CA GLN A 35 16.86 -4.08 -3.41
C GLN A 35 16.23 -2.89 -2.69
N PRO A 36 16.55 -1.65 -3.06
CA PRO A 36 15.89 -0.47 -2.52
C PRO A 36 14.41 -0.42 -2.94
N VAL A 37 13.57 0.12 -2.06
CA VAL A 37 12.13 0.24 -2.29
C VAL A 37 11.65 1.66 -2.05
N ILE A 38 10.62 2.06 -2.81
CA ILE A 38 9.83 3.25 -2.56
C ILE A 38 8.43 2.78 -2.21
N LEU A 39 7.96 3.14 -1.02
CA LEU A 39 6.62 2.76 -0.56
C LEU A 39 5.60 3.80 -1.00
N GLN A 40 4.56 3.35 -1.70
CA GLN A 40 3.41 4.18 -2.11
C GLN A 40 2.21 3.69 -1.30
N LEU A 41 1.84 4.45 -0.27
CA LEU A 41 0.95 4.01 0.78
C LEU A 41 -0.44 4.60 0.59
N LEU A 42 -1.44 3.75 0.43
CA LEU A 42 -2.82 4.16 0.18
C LEU A 42 -3.68 3.91 1.40
N GLU A 43 -4.37 4.94 1.83
CA GLU A 43 -5.44 4.88 2.82
C GLU A 43 -6.65 5.66 2.31
N ILE A 44 -7.81 5.46 2.92
CA ILE A 44 -8.99 6.25 2.57
C ILE A 44 -8.72 7.75 2.79
N PRO A 45 -9.33 8.64 1.98
CA PRO A 45 -9.06 10.09 2.07
C PRO A 45 -9.78 10.75 3.25
N ASP A 46 -9.79 10.10 4.39
CA ASP A 46 -10.33 10.55 5.65
C ASP A 46 -9.21 11.09 6.52
N GLU A 47 -9.45 12.20 7.21
CA GLU A 47 -8.42 12.86 8.01
C GLU A 47 -7.81 11.93 9.07
N LYS A 48 -8.66 11.16 9.76
CA LYS A 48 -8.21 10.23 10.79
C LYS A 48 -7.31 9.14 10.20
N ALA A 49 -7.71 8.56 9.08
CA ALA A 49 -6.94 7.52 8.40
C ALA A 49 -5.61 8.06 7.86
N GLN A 50 -5.62 9.25 7.27
CA GLN A 50 -4.40 9.87 6.76
C GLN A 50 -3.46 10.28 7.88
N ASN A 51 -3.97 10.73 9.03
CA ASN A 51 -3.15 11.03 10.20
C ASN A 51 -2.53 9.76 10.79
N ALA A 52 -3.28 8.66 10.84
CA ALA A 52 -2.75 7.36 11.25
C ALA A 52 -1.61 6.91 10.32
N LEU A 53 -1.79 7.11 9.02
CA LEU A 53 -0.75 6.79 8.03
C LEU A 53 0.52 7.60 8.23
N LYS A 54 0.39 8.89 8.52
CA LYS A 54 1.54 9.73 8.83
C LYS A 54 2.30 9.22 10.05
N GLY A 55 1.60 8.75 11.08
CA GLY A 55 2.23 8.15 12.25
C GLY A 55 3.04 6.91 11.90
N VAL A 56 2.50 6.03 11.07
CA VAL A 56 3.21 4.85 10.59
C VAL A 56 4.46 5.24 9.80
N MET A 57 4.35 6.24 8.94
CA MET A 57 5.50 6.74 8.16
C MET A 57 6.61 7.29 9.06
N MET A 58 6.25 7.98 10.14
CA MET A 58 7.21 8.48 11.13
C MET A 58 7.96 7.32 11.80
N GLU A 59 7.26 6.26 12.15
CA GLU A 59 7.89 5.07 12.72
C GLU A 59 8.84 4.40 11.74
N LEU A 60 8.44 4.28 10.47
CA LEU A 60 9.31 3.74 9.42
C LEU A 60 10.57 4.58 9.23
N GLU A 61 10.43 5.90 9.26
CA GLU A 61 11.55 6.82 9.15
C GLU A 61 12.51 6.66 10.33
N ASP A 62 11.98 6.52 11.54
CA ASP A 62 12.78 6.32 12.75
C ASP A 62 13.56 5.01 12.72
N CYS A 63 13.08 3.98 12.03
CA CYS A 63 13.80 2.73 11.85
C CYS A 63 15.05 2.87 10.99
N ALA A 64 15.15 3.92 10.19
CA ALA A 64 16.30 4.20 9.33
C ALA A 64 16.71 3.01 8.44
N PHE A 65 15.74 2.32 7.84
CA PHE A 65 16.02 1.19 6.95
C PHE A 65 16.85 1.64 5.75
N PRO A 66 18.04 1.06 5.52
CA PRO A 66 18.90 1.46 4.41
C PRO A 66 18.27 1.27 3.03
N LEU A 67 17.34 0.31 2.91
CA LEU A 67 16.69 0.01 1.63
C LEU A 67 15.47 0.90 1.36
N LEU A 68 14.98 1.64 2.34
CA LEU A 68 13.82 2.51 2.15
C LEU A 68 14.28 3.81 1.47
N ALA A 69 14.11 3.88 0.16
CA ALA A 69 14.54 5.02 -0.65
C ALA A 69 13.53 6.18 -0.64
N GLY A 70 12.28 5.92 -0.29
CA GLY A 70 11.26 6.94 -0.23
C GLY A 70 9.93 6.40 0.24
N MET A 71 9.04 7.28 0.68
CA MET A 71 7.67 6.97 1.09
C MET A 71 6.74 8.07 0.62
N GLN A 72 5.53 7.69 0.23
CA GLN A 72 4.48 8.62 -0.15
C GLN A 72 3.15 8.19 0.46
N ALA A 73 2.39 9.14 1.00
CA ALA A 73 1.04 8.91 1.47
C ALA A 73 0.04 9.35 0.40
N HIS A 74 -0.97 8.54 0.16
CA HIS A 74 -1.98 8.79 -0.85
C HIS A 74 -3.39 8.51 -0.32
N GLY A 75 -4.37 9.29 -0.81
CA GLY A 75 -5.78 9.04 -0.58
C GLY A 75 -6.54 8.61 -1.84
N ASP A 76 -5.86 8.56 -2.99
CA ASP A 76 -6.44 8.24 -4.29
C ASP A 76 -5.65 7.11 -4.95
N PRO A 77 -6.31 6.03 -5.39
CA PRO A 77 -5.63 4.93 -6.09
C PRO A 77 -4.86 5.39 -7.35
N MET A 78 -5.35 6.39 -8.06
CA MET A 78 -4.69 6.88 -9.28
C MET A 78 -3.32 7.47 -8.99
N THR A 79 -3.13 8.12 -7.85
CA THR A 79 -1.83 8.64 -7.45
C THR A 79 -0.97 7.58 -6.77
N ALA A 80 -1.60 6.72 -5.95
CA ALA A 80 -0.89 5.68 -5.21
C ALA A 80 -0.27 4.62 -6.11
N PHE A 81 -0.95 4.26 -7.20
CA PHE A 81 -0.49 3.18 -8.08
C PHE A 81 0.37 3.65 -9.25
N LYS A 82 0.67 4.93 -9.33
CA LYS A 82 1.46 5.46 -10.43
C LYS A 82 2.85 4.81 -10.47
N ASP A 83 3.17 4.20 -11.60
CA ASP A 83 4.44 3.52 -11.87
C ASP A 83 4.76 2.39 -10.88
N THR A 84 3.75 1.83 -10.21
CA THR A 84 3.91 0.75 -9.23
C THR A 84 4.37 -0.53 -9.89
N ASP A 85 5.38 -1.17 -9.31
CA ASP A 85 5.93 -2.45 -9.76
C ASP A 85 5.31 -3.64 -9.02
N TYR A 86 4.96 -3.45 -7.76
CA TYR A 86 4.29 -4.44 -6.91
C TYR A 86 3.15 -3.75 -6.17
N ALA A 87 1.97 -4.33 -6.22
CA ALA A 87 0.80 -3.80 -5.51
C ALA A 87 0.25 -4.87 -4.56
N LEU A 88 0.27 -4.56 -3.26
CA LEU A 88 -0.29 -5.41 -2.23
C LEU A 88 -1.64 -4.83 -1.81
N LEU A 89 -2.72 -5.50 -2.20
CA LEU A 89 -4.09 -5.04 -1.94
C LEU A 89 -4.57 -5.64 -0.62
N VAL A 90 -4.22 -4.97 0.47
CA VAL A 90 -4.47 -5.42 1.84
C VAL A 90 -5.76 -4.82 2.40
N GLY A 91 -6.02 -3.56 2.08
CA GLY A 91 -7.13 -2.82 2.64
C GLY A 91 -8.46 -3.19 2.02
N ALA A 92 -9.40 -3.48 2.86
CA ALA A 92 -10.79 -3.70 2.48
C ALA A 92 -11.68 -3.22 3.62
N ARG A 93 -12.95 -3.00 3.32
CA ARG A 93 -13.91 -2.62 4.35
C ARG A 93 -14.11 -3.81 5.30
N PRO A 94 -13.92 -3.64 6.62
CA PRO A 94 -14.15 -4.71 7.57
C PRO A 94 -15.65 -5.01 7.70
N ARG A 95 -15.97 -6.23 8.10
CA ARG A 95 -17.36 -6.60 8.38
C ARG A 95 -17.86 -5.83 9.60
N GLY A 96 -18.92 -5.05 9.40
CA GLY A 96 -19.56 -4.33 10.49
C GLY A 96 -20.67 -5.14 11.17
N PRO A 97 -21.15 -4.71 12.35
CA PRO A 97 -22.28 -5.36 13.01
C PRO A 97 -23.50 -5.39 12.08
N GLY A 98 -24.18 -6.55 12.00
CA GLY A 98 -25.37 -6.72 11.17
C GLY A 98 -25.12 -6.85 9.68
N MET A 99 -23.88 -6.85 9.22
CA MET A 99 -23.56 -7.06 7.80
C MET A 99 -23.56 -8.55 7.45
N GLU A 100 -24.29 -8.88 6.39
CA GLU A 100 -24.21 -10.20 5.77
C GLU A 100 -22.93 -10.30 4.91
N ARG A 101 -22.50 -11.53 4.61
CA ARG A 101 -21.34 -11.74 3.73
C ARG A 101 -21.55 -11.16 2.34
N SER A 102 -22.78 -11.22 1.83
CA SER A 102 -23.12 -10.64 0.53
C SER A 102 -22.96 -9.12 0.51
N ASP A 103 -23.31 -8.43 1.60
CA ASP A 103 -23.15 -6.98 1.73
C ASP A 103 -21.67 -6.60 1.76
N LEU A 104 -20.88 -7.37 2.48
CA LEU A 104 -19.43 -7.17 2.55
C LEU A 104 -18.76 -7.40 1.19
N LEU A 105 -19.17 -8.45 0.48
CA LEU A 105 -18.67 -8.74 -0.87
C LEU A 105 -18.96 -7.60 -1.84
N ALA A 106 -20.19 -7.07 -1.82
CA ALA A 106 -20.59 -5.96 -2.67
C ALA A 106 -19.79 -4.70 -2.40
N ALA A 107 -19.61 -4.35 -1.12
CA ALA A 107 -18.83 -3.18 -0.71
C ALA A 107 -17.35 -3.31 -1.13
N ASN A 108 -16.74 -4.47 -0.91
CA ASN A 108 -15.35 -4.72 -1.27
C ASN A 108 -15.16 -4.81 -2.79
N ALA A 109 -16.14 -5.36 -3.52
CA ALA A 109 -16.09 -5.41 -4.97
C ALA A 109 -15.98 -4.00 -5.59
N GLN A 110 -16.69 -3.01 -5.04
CA GLN A 110 -16.58 -1.63 -5.50
C GLN A 110 -15.19 -1.06 -5.26
N ILE A 111 -14.61 -1.33 -4.10
CA ILE A 111 -13.24 -0.90 -3.76
C ILE A 111 -12.23 -1.51 -4.75
N PHE A 112 -12.29 -2.80 -4.97
CA PHE A 112 -11.36 -3.49 -5.86
C PHE A 112 -11.57 -3.13 -7.32
N THR A 113 -12.80 -2.82 -7.74
CA THR A 113 -13.08 -2.32 -9.09
C THR A 113 -12.34 -1.01 -9.33
N ALA A 114 -12.42 -0.06 -8.40
CA ALA A 114 -11.72 1.21 -8.50
C ALA A 114 -10.19 1.02 -8.51
N GLN A 115 -9.69 0.16 -7.65
CA GLN A 115 -8.25 -0.13 -7.57
C GLN A 115 -7.76 -0.84 -8.84
N GLY A 116 -8.52 -1.79 -9.37
CA GLY A 116 -8.18 -2.48 -10.61
C GLY A 116 -8.11 -1.53 -11.80
N LYS A 117 -9.06 -0.61 -11.90
CA LYS A 117 -9.05 0.43 -12.95
C LYS A 117 -7.82 1.32 -12.84
N ALA A 118 -7.47 1.73 -11.62
CA ALA A 118 -6.30 2.57 -11.39
C ALA A 118 -5.00 1.82 -11.74
N LEU A 119 -4.87 0.58 -11.33
CA LEU A 119 -3.72 -0.26 -11.68
C LEU A 119 -3.56 -0.37 -13.20
N ASN A 120 -4.67 -0.62 -13.90
CA ASN A 120 -4.64 -0.71 -15.36
C ASN A 120 -4.23 0.60 -16.03
N ALA A 121 -4.63 1.73 -15.46
CA ALA A 121 -4.38 3.04 -16.05
C ALA A 121 -2.97 3.57 -15.78
N VAL A 122 -2.41 3.38 -14.57
CA VAL A 122 -1.22 4.13 -14.13
C VAL A 122 -0.06 3.26 -13.62
N ALA A 123 -0.28 1.99 -13.32
CA ALA A 123 0.79 1.11 -12.84
C ALA A 123 1.76 0.73 -13.96
N SER A 124 2.93 0.24 -13.58
CA SER A 124 3.86 -0.37 -14.54
C SER A 124 3.16 -1.49 -15.31
N ARG A 125 3.51 -1.63 -16.61
CA ARG A 125 2.94 -2.72 -17.43
C ARG A 125 3.34 -4.11 -16.93
N ASN A 126 4.39 -4.19 -16.12
CA ASN A 126 4.87 -5.44 -15.52
C ASN A 126 4.45 -5.58 -14.05
N VAL A 127 3.47 -4.83 -13.60
CA VAL A 127 3.04 -4.83 -12.20
C VAL A 127 2.61 -6.23 -11.76
N LYS A 128 3.04 -6.62 -10.56
CA LYS A 128 2.60 -7.85 -9.89
C LYS A 128 1.65 -7.47 -8.77
N VAL A 129 0.49 -8.10 -8.72
CA VAL A 129 -0.60 -7.75 -7.80
C VAL A 129 -0.91 -8.95 -6.91
N LEU A 130 -0.99 -8.69 -5.60
CA LEU A 130 -1.37 -9.67 -4.60
C LEU A 130 -2.53 -9.11 -3.76
#